data_ae4a92411d50f6425639428f9d4a18e4
#
_entry.id   ae4a92411d50f6425639428f9d4a18e4
#
_cell.length_a   1.000
_cell.length_b   1.000
_cell.length_c   1.000
_cell.angle_alpha   90.00
_cell.angle_beta   90.00
_cell.angle_gamma   90.00
#
_symmetry.space_group_name_H-M   'P 1'
#
loop_
_entity.id
_entity.type
_entity.pdbx_description
1 polymer ?
#
loop_
_entity_poly.entity_id
_entity_poly.type
_entity_poly.pdbx_seq_one_letter_code
_entity_poly.pdbx_strand_id
1 'polypeptide(L)'
;NFVSPETIYNKIFGLPISNFVFKHTYPMLFKQQAKPFNAVAKAYGQETAIDIREMYTRGGKVLYLDPSELINMKSLPINHHFLGPIIYSPKINEPIWLNDLKNSSRNIYATFGSSGMAHLLPTVCQSIIETKCNAVITTANRVTIPEHANIKQADFLPGELVLENSIMAICNGGSATVYQALSKGVPVIGIPQNMDQFLTMQIIEKNKLGIMLRPNQASEKNISKAINQILQDKTYTQNAQNSKNLFQNNATMKRFHLLLNEFFHLESQKRFFKNVS
;
A
#
# COMPACT_ATOMS: atom_id res chain seq x y z
N ASN A 1 8.73 -14.98 4.07
CA ASN A 1 9.97 -14.38 3.59
C ASN A 1 10.06 -12.97 4.17
N PHE A 2 11.06 -12.72 5.02
CA PHE A 2 11.36 -11.38 5.50
C PHE A 2 12.11 -10.60 4.43
N VAL A 3 11.65 -9.39 4.14
CA VAL A 3 12.39 -8.42 3.32
C VAL A 3 12.92 -7.35 4.24
N SER A 4 14.23 -7.21 4.26
CA SER A 4 14.86 -6.12 4.99
C SER A 4 14.50 -4.79 4.32
N PRO A 5 14.15 -3.76 5.09
CA PRO A 5 14.02 -2.41 4.56
C PRO A 5 15.35 -1.94 3.95
N GLU A 6 15.31 -0.85 3.19
CA GLU A 6 16.55 -0.29 2.61
C GLU A 6 17.47 0.20 3.74
N THR A 7 18.60 -0.47 3.89
CA THR A 7 19.62 -0.16 4.90
C THR A 7 20.99 -0.13 4.26
N ILE A 8 21.96 0.46 4.97
CA ILE A 8 23.37 0.45 4.52
C ILE A 8 23.89 -0.98 4.36
N TYR A 9 23.38 -1.92 5.15
CA TYR A 9 23.75 -3.33 5.07
C TYR A 9 23.37 -3.97 3.74
N ASN A 10 22.26 -3.55 3.11
CA ASN A 10 21.84 -4.04 1.80
C ASN A 10 22.84 -3.64 0.72
N LYS A 11 23.45 -2.45 0.87
CA LYS A 11 24.47 -1.95 -0.07
C LYS A 11 25.81 -2.69 0.09
N ILE A 12 26.16 -3.09 1.31
CA ILE A 12 27.45 -3.70 1.64
C ILE A 12 27.41 -5.23 1.41
N PHE A 13 26.37 -5.89 1.92
CA PHE A 13 26.30 -7.36 2.00
C PHE A 13 25.27 -7.99 1.05
N GLY A 14 24.50 -7.18 0.33
CA GLY A 14 23.41 -7.65 -0.52
C GLY A 14 22.17 -8.11 0.27
N LEU A 15 21.08 -8.30 -0.46
CA LEU A 15 19.77 -8.62 0.09
C LEU A 15 19.69 -9.96 0.85
N PRO A 16 20.29 -11.07 0.40
CA PRO A 16 20.17 -12.35 1.10
C PRO A 16 20.74 -12.29 2.52
N ILE A 17 21.91 -11.70 2.68
CA ILE A 17 22.57 -11.57 3.99
C ILE A 17 21.78 -10.57 4.87
N SER A 18 21.36 -9.43 4.31
CA SER A 18 20.56 -8.44 5.04
C SER A 18 19.24 -9.01 5.50
N ASN A 19 18.56 -9.80 4.69
CA ASN A 19 17.33 -10.48 5.08
C ASN A 19 17.56 -11.50 6.20
N PHE A 20 18.66 -12.25 6.15
CA PHE A 20 19.04 -13.19 7.19
C PHE A 20 19.30 -12.45 8.51
N VAL A 21 20.14 -11.42 8.51
CA VAL A 21 20.45 -10.61 9.69
C VAL A 21 19.17 -9.97 10.25
N PHE A 22 18.37 -9.34 9.42
CA PHE A 22 17.12 -8.72 9.82
C PHE A 22 16.17 -9.73 10.47
N LYS A 23 16.02 -10.92 9.91
CA LYS A 23 15.18 -11.99 10.47
C LYS A 23 15.59 -12.36 11.89
N HIS A 24 16.89 -12.31 12.24
CA HIS A 24 17.37 -12.68 13.56
C HIS A 24 17.42 -11.50 14.55
N THR A 25 17.50 -10.28 14.03
CA THR A 25 17.62 -9.08 14.89
C THR A 25 16.28 -8.36 15.12
N TYR A 26 15.26 -8.54 14.25
CA TYR A 26 14.00 -7.82 14.38
C TYR A 26 13.25 -8.06 15.70
N PRO A 27 13.31 -9.25 16.36
CA PRO A 27 12.62 -9.41 17.64
C PRO A 27 13.17 -8.47 18.71
N MET A 28 14.51 -8.28 18.72
CA MET A 28 15.16 -7.34 19.64
C MET A 28 14.79 -5.88 19.31
N LEU A 29 14.77 -5.52 18.02
CA LEU A 29 14.37 -4.19 17.58
C LEU A 29 12.92 -3.88 17.97
N PHE A 30 12.00 -4.82 17.76
CA PHE A 30 10.58 -4.65 18.11
C PHE A 30 10.35 -4.54 19.61
N LYS A 31 11.12 -5.29 20.42
CA LYS A 31 11.12 -5.12 21.86
C LYS A 31 11.63 -3.74 22.29
N GLN A 32 12.67 -3.23 21.63
CA GLN A 32 13.18 -1.89 21.91
C GLN A 32 12.19 -0.79 21.52
N GLN A 33 11.50 -0.93 20.39
CA GLN A 33 10.46 0.00 19.94
C GLN A 33 9.26 0.07 20.90
N ALA A 34 8.95 -0.99 21.62
CA ALA A 34 7.87 -1.00 22.62
C ALA A 34 8.20 -0.20 23.91
N LYS A 35 9.47 0.09 24.20
CA LYS A 35 9.87 0.75 25.47
C LYS A 35 9.17 2.09 25.73
N PRO A 36 9.13 3.08 24.79
CA PRO A 36 8.47 4.35 25.06
C PRO A 36 6.96 4.19 25.31
N PHE A 37 6.31 3.30 24.59
CA PHE A 37 4.89 2.99 24.79
C PHE A 37 4.66 2.32 26.15
N ASN A 38 5.53 1.39 26.53
CA ASN A 38 5.46 0.72 27.83
C ASN A 38 5.68 1.69 29.00
N ALA A 39 6.47 2.74 28.83
CA ALA A 39 6.62 3.80 29.82
C ALA A 39 5.29 4.54 30.05
N VAL A 40 4.59 4.87 28.98
CA VAL A 40 3.26 5.48 29.05
C VAL A 40 2.24 4.51 29.66
N ALA A 41 2.19 3.25 29.20
CA ALA A 41 1.28 2.24 29.75
C ALA A 41 1.42 2.11 31.28
N LYS A 42 2.66 2.04 31.77
CA LYS A 42 2.93 1.99 33.23
C LYS A 42 2.44 3.24 33.99
N ALA A 43 2.62 4.43 33.39
CA ALA A 43 2.18 5.68 34.03
C ALA A 43 0.65 5.74 34.19
N TYR A 44 -0.09 5.02 33.34
CA TYR A 44 -1.56 4.91 33.39
C TYR A 44 -2.06 3.58 33.99
N GLY A 45 -1.19 2.82 34.68
CA GLY A 45 -1.56 1.56 35.34
C GLY A 45 -1.98 0.44 34.35
N GLN A 46 -1.52 0.53 33.11
CA GLN A 46 -1.84 -0.46 32.06
C GLN A 46 -0.72 -1.50 31.94
N GLU A 47 -1.07 -2.69 31.46
CA GLU A 47 -0.09 -3.75 31.17
C GLU A 47 0.90 -3.34 30.08
N THR A 48 2.15 -3.79 30.22
CA THR A 48 3.19 -3.56 29.22
C THR A 48 3.18 -4.64 28.14
N ALA A 49 3.56 -4.26 26.91
CA ALA A 49 3.72 -5.19 25.80
C ALA A 49 5.12 -5.82 25.78
N ILE A 50 5.22 -7.07 25.34
CA ILE A 50 6.49 -7.77 25.13
C ILE A 50 7.26 -7.09 24.00
N ASP A 51 6.59 -6.79 22.90
CA ASP A 51 7.13 -6.07 21.75
C ASP A 51 6.05 -5.20 21.07
N ILE A 52 6.47 -4.42 20.08
CA ILE A 52 5.58 -3.48 19.38
C ILE A 52 4.38 -4.17 18.69
N ARG A 53 4.51 -5.41 18.25
CA ARG A 53 3.45 -6.16 17.57
C ARG A 53 2.28 -6.45 18.50
N GLU A 54 2.59 -6.80 19.76
CA GLU A 54 1.56 -7.04 20.77
C GLU A 54 0.70 -5.80 21.00
N MET A 55 1.27 -4.61 20.92
CA MET A 55 0.50 -3.36 21.08
C MET A 55 -0.59 -3.20 20.02
N TYR A 56 -0.30 -3.61 18.78
CA TYR A 56 -1.27 -3.56 17.69
C TYR A 56 -2.33 -4.66 17.76
N THR A 57 -2.10 -5.70 18.55
CA THR A 57 -2.98 -6.88 18.61
C THR A 57 -3.68 -7.06 19.96
N ARG A 58 -3.55 -6.12 20.91
CA ARG A 58 -4.19 -6.17 22.24
C ARG A 58 -5.69 -5.97 22.24
N GLY A 59 -6.29 -5.51 21.17
CA GLY A 59 -7.74 -5.33 21.05
C GLY A 59 -8.51 -6.64 21.18
N GLY A 60 -9.76 -6.57 21.56
CA GLY A 60 -10.65 -7.72 21.58
C GLY A 60 -10.84 -8.37 20.21
N LYS A 61 -10.78 -7.58 19.15
CA LYS A 61 -10.78 -8.01 17.74
C LYS A 61 -9.70 -7.24 16.99
N VAL A 62 -8.96 -7.94 16.14
CA VAL A 62 -7.96 -7.35 15.25
C VAL A 62 -8.46 -7.43 13.82
N LEU A 63 -8.55 -6.30 13.14
CA LEU A 63 -9.18 -6.18 11.84
C LEU A 63 -8.12 -5.81 10.78
N TYR A 64 -7.92 -6.68 9.78
CA TYR A 64 -7.01 -6.43 8.67
C TYR A 64 -7.78 -5.84 7.49
N LEU A 65 -7.31 -4.69 7.00
CA LEU A 65 -7.89 -4.02 5.83
C LEU A 65 -7.22 -4.47 4.53
N ASP A 66 -6.92 -5.75 4.47
CA ASP A 66 -6.27 -6.39 3.34
C ASP A 66 -7.18 -7.48 2.75
N PRO A 67 -7.09 -7.77 1.44
CA PRO A 67 -7.79 -8.92 0.86
C PRO A 67 -7.09 -10.23 1.29
N SER A 68 -7.83 -11.09 1.99
CA SER A 68 -7.32 -12.38 2.50
C SER A 68 -6.75 -13.28 1.41
N GLU A 69 -7.31 -13.19 0.21
CA GLU A 69 -6.97 -14.00 -0.97
C GLU A 69 -5.54 -13.75 -1.46
N LEU A 70 -5.02 -12.55 -1.22
CA LEU A 70 -3.63 -12.20 -1.58
C LEU A 70 -2.62 -12.53 -0.49
N ILE A 71 -3.10 -12.72 0.76
CA ILE A 71 -2.25 -12.94 1.93
C ILE A 71 -2.31 -14.42 2.34
N ASN A 72 -1.29 -15.18 1.97
CA ASN A 72 -1.22 -16.59 2.36
C ASN A 72 -0.77 -16.72 3.83
N MET A 73 -1.71 -16.66 4.77
CA MET A 73 -1.47 -16.94 6.18
C MET A 73 -1.77 -18.41 6.47
N LYS A 74 -0.84 -19.09 7.14
CA LYS A 74 -1.00 -20.52 7.52
C LYS A 74 -2.04 -20.71 8.63
N SER A 75 -2.18 -19.73 9.53
CA SER A 75 -3.18 -19.72 10.60
C SER A 75 -3.49 -18.28 10.99
N LEU A 76 -4.73 -18.01 11.30
CA LEU A 76 -5.21 -16.73 11.79
C LEU A 76 -5.70 -16.94 13.24
N PRO A 77 -5.24 -16.15 14.23
CA PRO A 77 -5.79 -16.22 15.59
C PRO A 77 -7.30 -15.97 15.58
N ILE A 78 -8.03 -16.57 16.52
CA ILE A 78 -9.50 -16.56 16.54
C ILE A 78 -10.13 -15.16 16.60
N ASN A 79 -9.42 -14.20 17.20
CA ASN A 79 -9.87 -12.82 17.31
C ASN A 79 -9.39 -11.91 16.16
N HIS A 80 -8.72 -12.44 15.15
CA HIS A 80 -8.22 -11.71 13.98
C HIS A 80 -9.11 -11.96 12.77
N HIS A 81 -9.47 -10.90 12.05
CA HIS A 81 -10.41 -10.97 10.92
C HIS A 81 -9.92 -10.13 9.75
N PHE A 82 -10.00 -10.69 8.54
CA PHE A 82 -9.84 -9.93 7.32
C PHE A 82 -11.16 -9.28 6.92
N LEU A 83 -11.19 -7.96 6.91
CA LEU A 83 -12.33 -7.19 6.41
C LEU A 83 -12.25 -6.99 4.90
N GLY A 84 -11.04 -6.89 4.38
CA GLY A 84 -10.78 -6.42 3.03
C GLY A 84 -10.47 -4.92 3.01
N PRO A 85 -10.01 -4.41 1.86
CA PRO A 85 -9.54 -3.04 1.72
C PRO A 85 -10.66 -2.01 1.89
N ILE A 86 -10.28 -0.81 2.35
CA ILE A 86 -11.11 0.39 2.29
C ILE A 86 -10.49 1.30 1.24
N ILE A 87 -11.23 1.56 0.17
CA ILE A 87 -10.83 2.49 -0.87
C ILE A 87 -11.50 3.84 -0.60
N TYR A 88 -10.69 4.86 -0.48
CA TYR A 88 -11.16 6.22 -0.28
C TYR A 88 -10.58 7.16 -1.34
N SER A 89 -11.42 7.94 -1.96
CA SER A 89 -11.05 9.02 -2.87
C SER A 89 -11.72 10.31 -2.40
N PRO A 90 -10.95 11.33 -2.03
CA PRO A 90 -11.53 12.60 -1.60
C PRO A 90 -12.26 13.26 -2.76
N LYS A 91 -13.39 13.91 -2.46
CA LYS A 91 -14.07 14.81 -3.41
C LYS A 91 -13.27 16.10 -3.45
N ILE A 92 -12.60 16.36 -4.54
CA ILE A 92 -11.81 17.58 -4.78
C ILE A 92 -12.21 18.18 -6.12
N ASN A 93 -11.89 19.46 -6.32
CA ASN A 93 -12.12 20.12 -7.60
C ASN A 93 -11.29 19.44 -8.70
N GLU A 94 -11.95 19.08 -9.77
CA GLU A 94 -11.34 18.42 -10.91
C GLU A 94 -10.76 19.46 -11.86
N PRO A 95 -9.47 19.34 -12.26
CA PRO A 95 -8.96 20.20 -13.31
C PRO A 95 -9.67 19.91 -14.63
N ILE A 96 -9.88 20.96 -15.44
CA ILE A 96 -10.64 20.88 -16.71
C ILE A 96 -10.09 19.79 -17.65
N TRP A 97 -8.76 19.64 -17.69
CA TRP A 97 -8.09 18.65 -18.52
C TRP A 97 -8.31 17.19 -18.09
N LEU A 98 -8.89 16.94 -16.91
CA LEU A 98 -9.12 15.57 -16.44
C LEU A 98 -10.06 14.79 -17.37
N ASN A 99 -11.04 15.49 -17.96
CA ASN A 99 -11.96 14.89 -18.94
C ASN A 99 -11.26 14.46 -20.22
N ASP A 100 -10.15 15.09 -20.58
CA ASP A 100 -9.39 14.77 -21.79
C ASP A 100 -8.66 13.44 -21.67
N LEU A 101 -8.42 12.94 -20.43
CA LEU A 101 -7.77 11.64 -20.22
C LEU A 101 -8.54 10.47 -20.86
N LYS A 102 -9.86 10.58 -21.00
CA LYS A 102 -10.69 9.57 -21.65
C LYS A 102 -10.34 9.39 -23.13
N ASN A 103 -9.85 10.45 -23.76
CA ASN A 103 -9.46 10.48 -25.16
C ASN A 103 -7.98 10.13 -25.38
N SER A 104 -7.24 9.97 -24.29
CA SER A 104 -5.82 9.66 -24.30
C SER A 104 -5.60 8.19 -23.96
N SER A 105 -4.89 7.48 -24.83
CA SER A 105 -4.40 6.14 -24.53
C SER A 105 -3.03 6.20 -23.84
N ARG A 106 -2.69 5.21 -23.02
CA ARG A 106 -1.37 5.03 -22.43
C ARG A 106 -1.03 6.07 -21.34
N ASN A 107 -2.01 6.50 -20.55
CA ASN A 107 -1.76 7.31 -19.38
C ASN A 107 -1.18 6.44 -18.24
N ILE A 108 -0.14 6.93 -17.58
CA ILE A 108 0.45 6.33 -16.38
C ILE A 108 0.26 7.35 -15.25
N TYR A 109 -0.46 6.93 -14.19
CA TYR A 109 -0.62 7.74 -13.00
C TYR A 109 0.59 7.60 -12.08
N ALA A 110 1.20 8.72 -11.68
CA ALA A 110 2.30 8.70 -10.72
C ALA A 110 2.04 9.59 -9.52
N THR A 111 2.19 9.03 -8.31
CA THR A 111 2.02 9.74 -7.05
C THR A 111 2.83 9.08 -5.93
N PHE A 112 3.49 9.90 -5.12
CA PHE A 112 4.17 9.42 -3.91
C PHE A 112 3.44 9.85 -2.62
N GLY A 113 2.24 10.44 -2.76
CA GLY A 113 1.43 10.90 -1.64
C GLY A 113 2.17 11.86 -0.72
N SER A 114 1.71 11.95 0.54
CA SER A 114 2.31 12.84 1.54
C SER A 114 3.58 12.27 2.19
N SER A 115 3.81 10.97 2.15
CA SER A 115 4.87 10.28 2.89
C SER A 115 5.96 9.66 2.00
N GLY A 116 5.76 9.61 0.67
CA GLY A 116 6.72 9.01 -0.24
C GLY A 116 7.85 9.95 -0.67
N MET A 117 8.76 9.43 -1.50
CA MET A 117 9.92 10.14 -2.02
C MET A 117 9.56 11.03 -3.22
N ALA A 118 8.89 12.17 -2.97
CA ALA A 118 8.43 13.07 -4.02
C ALA A 118 9.57 13.55 -4.97
N HIS A 119 10.80 13.62 -4.48
CA HIS A 119 11.97 13.99 -5.29
C HIS A 119 12.25 13.01 -6.45
N LEU A 120 11.66 11.81 -6.45
CA LEU A 120 11.74 10.87 -7.56
C LEU A 120 10.75 11.18 -8.70
N LEU A 121 9.74 12.03 -8.47
CA LEU A 121 8.74 12.33 -9.50
C LEU A 121 9.33 12.85 -10.81
N PRO A 122 10.35 13.76 -10.84
CA PRO A 122 10.97 14.17 -12.10
C PRO A 122 11.57 12.98 -12.87
N THR A 123 12.30 12.09 -12.20
CA THR A 123 12.87 10.87 -12.79
C THR A 123 11.77 9.93 -13.31
N VAL A 124 10.67 9.78 -12.56
CA VAL A 124 9.52 8.99 -12.98
C VAL A 124 8.86 9.58 -14.22
N CYS A 125 8.67 10.90 -14.27
CA CYS A 125 8.12 11.60 -15.45
C CYS A 125 8.95 11.34 -16.70
N GLN A 126 10.26 11.53 -16.60
CA GLN A 126 11.18 11.28 -17.71
C GLN A 126 11.09 9.84 -18.19
N SER A 127 11.09 8.89 -17.27
CA SER A 127 10.95 7.46 -17.60
C SER A 127 9.62 7.14 -18.31
N ILE A 128 8.52 7.77 -17.90
CA ILE A 128 7.21 7.59 -18.55
C ILE A 128 7.26 8.11 -19.99
N ILE A 129 7.80 9.31 -20.21
CA ILE A 129 7.91 9.94 -21.53
C ILE A 129 8.78 9.08 -22.48
N GLU A 130 9.92 8.58 -22.00
CA GLU A 130 10.80 7.70 -22.78
C GLU A 130 10.10 6.42 -23.28
N THR A 131 9.11 5.93 -22.55
CA THR A 131 8.31 4.77 -22.94
C THR A 131 7.13 5.13 -23.87
N LYS A 132 7.08 6.37 -24.37
CA LYS A 132 6.00 6.90 -25.24
C LYS A 132 4.62 6.82 -24.57
N CYS A 133 4.58 7.06 -23.27
CA CYS A 133 3.37 7.16 -22.45
C CYS A 133 3.15 8.61 -22.01
N ASN A 134 1.93 8.91 -21.56
CA ASN A 134 1.60 10.18 -20.94
C ASN A 134 1.68 10.06 -19.43
N ALA A 135 2.23 11.06 -18.76
CA ALA A 135 2.32 11.12 -17.31
C ALA A 135 1.16 11.94 -16.73
N VAL A 136 0.43 11.36 -15.80
CA VAL A 136 -0.56 12.06 -14.96
C VAL A 136 -0.02 12.07 -13.53
N ILE A 137 0.30 13.25 -13.03
CA ILE A 137 1.13 13.39 -11.82
C ILE A 137 0.38 14.09 -10.69
N THR A 138 0.47 13.55 -9.48
CA THR A 138 0.06 14.24 -8.26
C THR A 138 1.30 14.60 -7.44
N THR A 139 1.56 15.90 -7.25
CA THR A 139 2.78 16.42 -6.58
C THR A 139 2.63 16.55 -5.08
N ALA A 140 1.40 16.67 -4.57
CA ALA A 140 1.09 16.94 -3.16
C ALA A 140 1.80 18.20 -2.62
N ASN A 141 2.01 19.21 -3.45
CA ASN A 141 2.76 20.46 -3.13
C ASN A 141 4.22 20.20 -2.68
N ARG A 142 4.84 19.09 -3.09
CA ARG A 142 6.16 18.69 -2.58
C ARG A 142 7.28 18.80 -3.59
N VAL A 143 6.96 18.96 -4.87
CA VAL A 143 7.93 19.03 -5.95
C VAL A 143 7.31 19.76 -7.13
N THR A 144 8.13 20.49 -7.86
CA THR A 144 7.77 21.12 -9.13
C THR A 144 8.22 20.23 -10.28
N ILE A 145 7.30 19.91 -11.20
CA ILE A 145 7.60 19.15 -12.42
C ILE A 145 7.61 20.15 -13.58
N PRO A 146 8.65 20.16 -14.42
CA PRO A 146 8.68 21.01 -15.62
C PRO A 146 7.48 20.74 -16.54
N GLU A 147 6.98 21.77 -17.19
CA GLU A 147 5.92 21.64 -18.18
C GLU A 147 6.39 20.81 -19.38
N HIS A 148 5.52 19.92 -19.85
CA HIS A 148 5.78 19.10 -21.02
C HIS A 148 4.45 18.66 -21.64
N ALA A 149 4.39 18.54 -22.96
CA ALA A 149 3.16 18.18 -23.68
C ALA A 149 2.53 16.87 -23.22
N ASN A 150 3.36 15.90 -22.80
CA ASN A 150 2.91 14.57 -22.34
C ASN A 150 2.75 14.49 -20.82
N ILE A 151 2.81 15.62 -20.10
CA ILE A 151 2.62 15.66 -18.65
C ILE A 151 1.36 16.45 -18.32
N LYS A 152 0.46 15.84 -17.55
CA LYS A 152 -0.64 16.50 -16.87
C LYS A 152 -0.37 16.40 -15.37
N GLN A 153 -0.38 17.53 -14.66
CA GLN A 153 -0.06 17.55 -13.23
C GLN A 153 -1.01 18.43 -12.44
N ALA A 154 -1.20 18.06 -11.18
CA ALA A 154 -1.86 18.86 -10.16
C ALA A 154 -1.33 18.46 -8.79
N ASP A 155 -1.55 19.30 -7.76
CA ASP A 155 -1.14 18.96 -6.40
C ASP A 155 -1.97 17.81 -5.83
N PHE A 156 -3.27 17.80 -6.12
CA PHE A 156 -4.18 16.74 -5.73
C PHE A 156 -5.11 16.41 -6.90
N LEU A 157 -5.39 15.12 -7.07
CA LEU A 157 -6.30 14.59 -8.08
C LEU A 157 -7.23 13.55 -7.47
N PRO A 158 -8.46 13.40 -7.97
CA PRO A 158 -9.33 12.28 -7.60
C PRO A 158 -8.76 10.99 -8.18
N GLY A 159 -7.95 10.28 -7.39
CA GLY A 159 -7.16 9.13 -7.83
C GLY A 159 -7.96 8.06 -8.56
N GLU A 160 -9.22 7.82 -8.16
CA GLU A 160 -10.09 6.86 -8.83
C GLU A 160 -10.37 7.23 -10.29
N LEU A 161 -10.70 8.51 -10.56
CA LEU A 161 -10.97 8.98 -11.93
C LEU A 161 -9.72 8.94 -12.81
N VAL A 162 -8.57 9.27 -12.24
CA VAL A 162 -7.29 9.17 -12.96
C VAL A 162 -6.98 7.72 -13.29
N LEU A 163 -7.14 6.81 -12.32
CA LEU A 163 -6.86 5.38 -12.49
C LEU A 163 -7.80 4.69 -13.47
N GLU A 164 -9.07 5.12 -13.57
CA GLU A 164 -10.01 4.62 -14.59
C GLU A 164 -9.52 4.87 -16.02
N ASN A 165 -8.68 5.87 -16.21
CA ASN A 165 -8.11 6.27 -17.50
C ASN A 165 -6.59 5.99 -17.58
N SER A 166 -6.07 5.14 -16.70
CA SER A 166 -4.65 4.80 -16.62
C SER A 166 -4.41 3.33 -16.92
N ILE A 167 -3.30 3.04 -17.60
CA ILE A 167 -2.87 1.67 -17.88
C ILE A 167 -1.96 1.11 -16.79
N MET A 168 -1.43 1.97 -15.93
CA MET A 168 -0.48 1.62 -14.87
C MET A 168 -0.44 2.74 -13.83
N ALA A 169 -0.09 2.37 -12.58
CA ALA A 169 0.22 3.34 -11.52
C ALA A 169 1.66 3.19 -11.06
N ILE A 170 2.32 4.31 -10.75
CA ILE A 170 3.65 4.34 -10.11
C ILE A 170 3.50 5.09 -8.79
N CYS A 171 3.85 4.44 -7.67
CA CYS A 171 3.65 5.03 -6.35
C CYS A 171 4.70 4.57 -5.32
N ASN A 172 4.55 5.05 -4.08
CA ASN A 172 5.39 4.61 -2.97
C ASN A 172 5.07 3.18 -2.46
N GLY A 173 4.13 2.46 -3.07
CA GLY A 173 3.79 1.10 -2.64
C GLY A 173 2.93 1.02 -1.36
N GLY A 174 2.41 2.12 -0.86
CA GLY A 174 1.46 2.12 0.27
C GLY A 174 0.11 1.52 -0.11
N SER A 175 -0.50 0.76 0.80
CA SER A 175 -1.75 0.02 0.56
C SER A 175 -2.88 0.90 0.02
N ALA A 176 -3.02 2.14 0.49
CA ALA A 176 -4.08 3.04 0.03
C ALA A 176 -4.06 3.26 -1.49
N THR A 177 -2.92 3.69 -2.04
CA THR A 177 -2.78 3.94 -3.49
C THR A 177 -2.75 2.64 -4.30
N VAL A 178 -2.06 1.61 -3.78
CA VAL A 178 -1.97 0.30 -4.43
C VAL A 178 -3.37 -0.33 -4.56
N TYR A 179 -4.16 -0.34 -3.49
CA TYR A 179 -5.50 -0.93 -3.51
C TYR A 179 -6.47 -0.10 -4.35
N GLN A 180 -6.32 1.23 -4.35
CA GLN A 180 -7.07 2.10 -5.26
C GLN A 180 -6.79 1.76 -6.73
N ALA A 181 -5.52 1.57 -7.11
CA ALA A 181 -5.15 1.16 -8.47
C ALA A 181 -5.72 -0.22 -8.82
N LEU A 182 -5.57 -1.21 -7.95
CA LEU A 182 -6.08 -2.57 -8.17
C LEU A 182 -7.61 -2.64 -8.17
N SER A 183 -8.31 -1.76 -7.45
CA SER A 183 -9.78 -1.65 -7.53
C SER A 183 -10.27 -1.24 -8.91
N LYS A 184 -9.41 -0.60 -9.71
CA LYS A 184 -9.66 -0.26 -11.14
C LYS A 184 -9.06 -1.28 -12.10
N GLY A 185 -8.38 -2.31 -11.58
CA GLY A 185 -7.70 -3.33 -12.38
C GLY A 185 -6.42 -2.82 -13.03
N VAL A 186 -5.76 -1.85 -12.40
CA VAL A 186 -4.54 -1.18 -12.88
C VAL A 186 -3.32 -1.76 -12.16
N PRO A 187 -2.34 -2.34 -12.89
CA PRO A 187 -1.11 -2.85 -12.30
C PRO A 187 -0.22 -1.72 -11.76
N VAL A 188 0.66 -2.04 -10.79
CA VAL A 188 1.41 -1.05 -10.02
C VAL A 188 2.92 -1.24 -10.13
N ILE A 189 3.67 -0.16 -10.27
CA ILE A 189 5.10 -0.10 -9.93
C ILE A 189 5.22 0.63 -8.59
N GLY A 190 5.74 -0.07 -7.58
CA GLY A 190 5.93 0.51 -6.24
C GLY A 190 7.39 0.77 -5.93
N ILE A 191 7.70 1.95 -5.37
CA ILE A 191 9.04 2.31 -4.89
C ILE A 191 8.95 2.54 -3.37
N PRO A 192 8.99 1.46 -2.57
CA PRO A 192 8.78 1.50 -1.13
C PRO A 192 9.98 2.05 -0.38
N GLN A 193 9.73 2.81 0.71
CA GLN A 193 10.78 3.33 1.60
C GLN A 193 10.66 2.86 3.06
N ASN A 194 9.50 2.38 3.47
CA ASN A 194 9.27 1.86 4.82
C ASN A 194 8.76 0.41 4.79
N MET A 195 8.74 -0.23 5.97
CA MET A 195 8.42 -1.66 6.08
C MET A 195 7.01 -1.99 5.58
N ASP A 196 6.02 -1.17 5.87
CA ASP A 196 4.64 -1.38 5.46
C ASP A 196 4.52 -1.42 3.92
N GLN A 197 5.12 -0.44 3.25
CA GLN A 197 5.16 -0.36 1.80
C GLN A 197 5.91 -1.55 1.16
N PHE A 198 7.02 -2.00 1.78
CA PHE A 198 7.73 -3.20 1.32
C PHE A 198 6.88 -4.45 1.45
N LEU A 199 6.15 -4.63 2.56
CA LEU A 199 5.26 -5.77 2.76
C LEU A 199 4.12 -5.77 1.75
N THR A 200 3.48 -4.63 1.52
CA THR A 200 2.45 -4.49 0.48
C THR A 200 3.00 -4.89 -0.88
N MET A 201 4.13 -4.29 -1.29
CA MET A 201 4.69 -4.55 -2.62
C MET A 201 5.22 -5.98 -2.81
N GLN A 202 5.65 -6.67 -1.75
CA GLN A 202 5.96 -8.10 -1.82
C GLN A 202 4.74 -8.95 -2.19
N ILE A 203 3.59 -8.63 -1.62
CA ILE A 203 2.33 -9.32 -1.93
C ILE A 203 1.95 -9.06 -3.38
N ILE A 204 2.05 -7.80 -3.83
CA ILE A 204 1.74 -7.37 -5.18
C ILE A 204 2.64 -8.07 -6.22
N GLU A 205 3.94 -8.10 -5.98
CA GLU A 205 4.91 -8.74 -6.89
C GLU A 205 4.72 -10.26 -6.95
N LYS A 206 4.52 -10.90 -5.79
CA LYS A 206 4.27 -12.35 -5.70
C LYS A 206 3.05 -12.78 -6.52
N ASN A 207 2.00 -11.96 -6.56
CA ASN A 207 0.78 -12.22 -7.29
C ASN A 207 0.81 -11.68 -8.74
N LYS A 208 1.95 -11.19 -9.22
CA LYS A 208 2.11 -10.54 -10.53
C LYS A 208 1.07 -9.44 -10.80
N LEU A 209 0.79 -8.65 -9.77
CA LEU A 209 -0.08 -7.47 -9.84
C LEU A 209 0.72 -6.18 -10.08
N GLY A 210 2.05 -6.28 -10.04
CA GLY A 210 2.96 -5.16 -10.21
C GLY A 210 4.41 -5.54 -10.00
N ILE A 211 5.27 -4.53 -10.00
CA ILE A 211 6.73 -4.65 -9.84
C ILE A 211 7.18 -3.76 -8.68
N MET A 212 8.08 -4.28 -7.85
CA MET A 212 8.73 -3.51 -6.80
C MET A 212 10.13 -3.08 -7.25
N LEU A 213 10.37 -1.79 -7.21
CA LEU A 213 11.72 -1.22 -7.35
C LEU A 213 12.20 -0.71 -5.99
N ARG A 214 13.38 -1.10 -5.56
CA ARG A 214 13.96 -0.53 -4.35
C ARG A 214 14.41 0.92 -4.59
N PRO A 215 14.44 1.79 -3.57
CA PRO A 215 14.83 3.20 -3.72
C PRO A 215 16.18 3.38 -4.42
N ASN A 216 17.19 2.57 -4.08
CA ASN A 216 18.50 2.60 -4.72
C ASN A 216 18.52 2.08 -6.17
N GLN A 217 17.44 1.48 -6.62
CA GLN A 217 17.24 0.99 -7.99
C GLN A 217 16.35 1.92 -8.81
N ALA A 218 15.79 2.97 -8.22
CA ALA A 218 14.85 3.90 -8.87
C ALA A 218 15.56 4.89 -9.80
N SER A 219 16.28 4.39 -10.79
CA SER A 219 16.87 5.18 -11.88
C SER A 219 15.92 5.20 -13.09
N GLU A 220 16.08 6.18 -13.98
CA GLU A 220 15.32 6.29 -15.24
C GLU A 220 15.32 4.96 -16.01
N LYS A 221 16.51 4.39 -16.21
CA LYS A 221 16.69 3.10 -16.88
C LYS A 221 15.86 1.97 -16.26
N ASN A 222 15.86 1.86 -14.95
CA ASN A 222 15.17 0.76 -14.26
C ASN A 222 13.66 0.99 -14.22
N ILE A 223 13.22 2.24 -14.08
CA ILE A 223 11.80 2.60 -14.12
C ILE A 223 11.25 2.36 -15.52
N SER A 224 11.93 2.84 -16.57
CA SER A 224 11.57 2.60 -17.97
C SER A 224 11.53 1.09 -18.30
N LYS A 225 12.49 0.31 -17.75
CA LYS A 225 12.48 -1.15 -17.90
C LYS A 225 11.25 -1.79 -17.25
N ALA A 226 10.89 -1.37 -16.02
CA ALA A 226 9.71 -1.89 -15.32
C ALA A 226 8.41 -1.52 -16.03
N ILE A 227 8.30 -0.27 -16.55
CA ILE A 227 7.16 0.16 -17.38
C ILE A 227 7.05 -0.76 -18.60
N ASN A 228 8.13 -0.91 -19.38
CA ASN A 228 8.13 -1.75 -20.58
C ASN A 228 7.81 -3.23 -20.26
N GLN A 229 8.28 -3.75 -19.13
CA GLN A 229 7.96 -5.11 -18.70
C GLN A 229 6.46 -5.30 -18.49
N ILE A 230 5.77 -4.37 -17.80
CA ILE A 230 4.31 -4.45 -17.61
C ILE A 230 3.56 -4.25 -18.94
N LEU A 231 4.06 -3.38 -19.83
CA LEU A 231 3.44 -3.15 -21.15
C LEU A 231 3.53 -4.38 -22.06
N GLN A 232 4.62 -5.15 -21.97
CA GLN A 232 4.87 -6.32 -22.81
C GLN A 232 4.27 -7.61 -22.24
N ASP A 233 4.34 -7.80 -20.91
CA ASP A 233 3.77 -8.98 -20.24
C ASP A 233 2.32 -8.69 -19.80
N LYS A 234 1.37 -9.09 -20.64
CA LYS A 234 -0.07 -8.91 -20.36
C LYS A 234 -0.56 -9.60 -19.08
N THR A 235 0.24 -10.49 -18.51
CA THR A 235 -0.10 -11.20 -17.26
C THR A 235 -0.34 -10.21 -16.11
N TYR A 236 0.43 -9.13 -16.02
CA TYR A 236 0.24 -8.09 -15.00
C TYR A 236 -1.15 -7.44 -15.09
N THR A 237 -1.52 -7.00 -16.28
CA THR A 237 -2.84 -6.37 -16.52
C THR A 237 -3.97 -7.37 -16.31
N GLN A 238 -3.82 -8.60 -16.80
CA GLN A 238 -4.81 -9.66 -16.62
C GLN A 238 -5.03 -9.97 -15.14
N ASN A 239 -3.96 -10.15 -14.37
CA ASN A 239 -4.07 -10.43 -12.93
C ASN A 239 -4.68 -9.25 -12.18
N ALA A 240 -4.30 -8.01 -12.51
CA ALA A 240 -4.90 -6.82 -11.92
C ALA A 240 -6.42 -6.75 -12.20
N GLN A 241 -6.85 -7.01 -13.42
CA GLN A 241 -8.27 -7.07 -13.78
C GLN A 241 -9.01 -8.19 -13.06
N ASN A 242 -8.43 -9.39 -12.98
CA ASN A 242 -9.04 -10.53 -12.29
C ASN A 242 -9.19 -10.30 -10.78
N SER A 243 -8.24 -9.56 -10.19
CA SER A 243 -8.27 -9.24 -8.76
C SER A 243 -9.15 -8.04 -8.39
N LYS A 244 -9.68 -7.31 -9.35
CA LYS A 244 -10.45 -6.07 -9.14
C LYS A 244 -11.56 -6.22 -8.10
N ASN A 245 -12.29 -7.33 -8.11
CA ASN A 245 -13.40 -7.58 -7.19
C ASN A 245 -12.94 -7.74 -5.72
N LEU A 246 -11.68 -8.08 -5.47
CA LEU A 246 -11.12 -8.19 -4.12
C LEU A 246 -11.02 -6.83 -3.42
N PHE A 247 -11.05 -5.75 -4.21
CA PHE A 247 -10.86 -4.38 -3.75
C PHE A 247 -12.15 -3.53 -3.76
N GLN A 248 -13.32 -4.18 -3.57
CA GLN A 248 -14.61 -3.49 -3.53
C GLN A 248 -15.04 -3.18 -2.09
N ASN A 249 -15.31 -1.91 -1.78
CA ASN A 249 -15.70 -1.44 -0.45
C ASN A 249 -16.95 -2.11 0.11
N ASN A 250 -17.93 -2.46 -0.74
CA ASN A 250 -19.21 -3.02 -0.27
C ASN A 250 -19.03 -4.33 0.50
N ALA A 251 -18.10 -5.20 0.08
CA ALA A 251 -17.82 -6.45 0.79
C ALA A 251 -17.17 -6.18 2.15
N THR A 252 -16.26 -5.21 2.24
CA THR A 252 -15.57 -4.80 3.48
C THR A 252 -16.59 -4.27 4.50
N MET A 253 -17.47 -3.36 4.09
CA MET A 253 -18.50 -2.79 4.97
C MET A 253 -19.48 -3.85 5.47
N LYS A 254 -19.88 -4.80 4.62
CA LYS A 254 -20.75 -5.91 5.03
C LYS A 254 -20.09 -6.78 6.08
N ARG A 255 -18.82 -7.18 5.90
CA ARG A 255 -18.06 -7.96 6.89
C ARG A 255 -17.92 -7.19 8.21
N PHE A 256 -17.64 -5.90 8.15
CA PHE A 256 -17.54 -5.05 9.35
C PHE A 256 -18.86 -5.01 10.13
N HIS A 257 -20.00 -4.79 9.48
CA HIS A 257 -21.32 -4.83 10.14
C HIS A 257 -21.62 -6.18 10.79
N LEU A 258 -21.29 -7.28 10.12
CA LEU A 258 -21.50 -8.62 10.70
C LEU A 258 -20.67 -8.83 11.98
N LEU A 259 -19.39 -8.42 11.96
CA LEU A 259 -18.52 -8.50 13.14
C LEU A 259 -18.96 -7.59 14.29
N LEU A 260 -19.46 -6.39 13.99
CA LEU A 260 -20.02 -5.51 15.02
C LEU A 260 -21.24 -6.12 15.68
N ASN A 261 -22.17 -6.64 14.89
CA ASN A 261 -23.38 -7.27 15.40
C ASN A 261 -23.03 -8.49 16.31
N GLU A 262 -22.09 -9.32 15.88
CA GLU A 262 -21.57 -10.43 16.68
C GLU A 262 -20.95 -9.93 18.01
N PHE A 263 -20.12 -8.91 17.96
CA PHE A 263 -19.45 -8.34 19.11
C PHE A 263 -20.45 -7.78 20.14
N PHE A 264 -21.42 -6.98 19.69
CA PHE A 264 -22.42 -6.39 20.59
C PHE A 264 -23.39 -7.44 21.14
N HIS A 265 -23.70 -8.47 20.38
CA HIS A 265 -24.56 -9.56 20.86
C HIS A 265 -23.87 -10.37 21.97
N LEU A 266 -22.59 -10.68 21.79
CA LEU A 266 -21.77 -11.35 22.82
C LEU A 266 -21.58 -10.50 24.08
N GLU A 267 -21.37 -9.19 23.93
CA GLU A 267 -21.24 -8.27 25.06
C GLU A 267 -22.55 -8.09 25.83
N SER A 268 -23.70 -8.05 25.16
CA SER A 268 -25.01 -7.99 25.81
C SER A 268 -25.30 -9.25 26.61
N GLN A 269 -24.97 -10.42 26.08
CA GLN A 269 -25.08 -11.69 26.83
C GLN A 269 -24.17 -11.74 28.05
N LYS A 270 -22.91 -11.33 27.94
CA LYS A 270 -21.98 -11.29 29.08
C LYS A 270 -22.45 -10.35 30.19
N ARG A 271 -23.02 -9.20 29.87
CA ARG A 271 -23.61 -8.28 30.84
C ARG A 271 -24.84 -8.86 31.51
N PHE A 272 -25.67 -9.59 30.78
CA PHE A 272 -26.83 -10.27 31.33
C PHE A 272 -26.43 -11.30 32.36
N PHE A 273 -25.46 -12.17 32.06
CA PHE A 273 -24.98 -13.19 32.99
C PHE A 273 -24.24 -12.63 34.21
N LYS A 274 -23.54 -11.48 34.08
CA LYS A 274 -22.89 -10.81 35.22
C LYS A 274 -23.88 -10.15 36.18
N ASN A 275 -25.08 -9.80 35.72
CA ASN A 275 -26.13 -9.19 36.55
C ASN A 275 -27.07 -10.22 37.19
N VAL A 276 -26.92 -11.53 36.85
CA VAL A 276 -27.74 -12.66 37.35
C VAL A 276 -26.92 -13.53 38.33
N SER A 277 -25.61 -13.29 38.42
CA SER A 277 -24.72 -13.94 39.43
C SER A 277 -24.44 -12.98 40.57
#